data_4825b6a4136b4f568a281cdb77d4b14b
#
_entry.id   4825b6a4136b4f568a281cdb77d4b14b
#
_cell.length_a   1.000
_cell.length_b   1.000
_cell.length_c   1.000
_cell.angle_alpha   90.00
_cell.angle_beta   90.00
_cell.angle_gamma   90.00
#
_symmetry.space_group_name_H-M   'P 1'
#
loop_
_entity.id
_entity.type
_entity.pdbx_description
1 polymer ?
#
loop_
_entity_poly.entity_id
_entity_poly.type
_entity_poly.pdbx_seq_one_letter_code
_entity_poly.pdbx_strand_id
1 'polypeptide(L)'
;MSFSVARAQTPSRDHDSSYYSTYRDRVTARAYLSRKYTVLRFDPPGSFPKFNYQANTTLNVGIGATYHAVTVNIGIGVNRFNPEEIRGKTRYLDLQGHFYARDWNVDLLGEYYRGYYITPKGFAAPPGEDYYKRNDLALDLTGIAFYRSLNDRHFSYQAGLLQNEWQKKSAGSILVGGEIYYGAIHGDSALVPSKLDSDYQKQNIDRLHFFEIGPGVGYGYTLVIQEHFFVLGSATVNLAFRYSRERSGFTGKYEDRFDFTPNDIIHLGMGYNTDKWCLSALWISTRLNAKGETSGYRYGIATGNYRLIFAKRFKINRKVRKILQPIPTITGQ
;
A
#
# COMPACT_ATOMS: atom_id res chain seq x y z
N MET A 1 -52.53 11.82 21.46
CA MET A 1 -51.69 12.50 20.45
C MET A 1 -50.56 11.56 20.07
N SER A 2 -50.67 10.92 18.90
CA SER A 2 -49.66 9.99 18.39
C SER A 2 -48.74 10.75 17.46
N PHE A 3 -47.45 10.86 17.83
CA PHE A 3 -46.44 11.41 16.95
C PHE A 3 -45.96 10.33 15.95
N SER A 4 -46.37 10.42 14.72
CA SER A 4 -45.76 9.65 13.62
C SER A 4 -44.41 10.26 13.25
N VAL A 5 -43.32 9.58 13.61
CA VAL A 5 -42.01 9.91 13.12
C VAL A 5 -41.93 9.42 11.69
N ALA A 6 -42.02 10.35 10.71
CA ALA A 6 -41.76 10.07 9.32
C ALA A 6 -40.26 9.70 9.19
N ARG A 7 -39.96 8.41 9.02
CA ARG A 7 -38.66 7.96 8.56
C ARG A 7 -38.46 8.49 7.11
N ALA A 8 -37.65 9.49 6.98
CA ALA A 8 -37.16 9.89 5.67
C ALA A 8 -36.40 8.68 5.08
N GLN A 9 -36.99 8.01 4.10
CA GLN A 9 -36.33 7.00 3.29
C GLN A 9 -35.23 7.75 2.51
N THR A 10 -33.98 7.58 2.94
CA THR A 10 -32.83 8.01 2.15
C THR A 10 -32.93 7.27 0.81
N PRO A 11 -33.03 7.95 -0.34
CA PRO A 11 -33.13 7.27 -1.62
C PRO A 11 -31.90 6.38 -1.78
N SER A 12 -32.10 5.10 -2.15
CA SER A 12 -31.01 4.19 -2.46
C SER A 12 -30.19 4.86 -3.56
N ARG A 13 -28.96 5.27 -3.23
CA ARG A 13 -28.06 5.89 -4.20
C ARG A 13 -27.55 4.81 -5.16
N ASP A 14 -28.37 4.46 -6.15
CA ASP A 14 -27.89 3.56 -7.20
C ASP A 14 -26.83 4.27 -8.05
N HIS A 15 -25.81 3.49 -8.46
CA HIS A 15 -24.80 3.97 -9.38
C HIS A 15 -25.39 4.14 -10.79
N ASP A 16 -24.78 4.99 -11.60
CA ASP A 16 -25.15 5.14 -13.00
C ASP A 16 -24.55 4.00 -13.84
N SER A 17 -25.41 3.05 -14.23
CA SER A 17 -25.00 1.88 -15.02
C SER A 17 -24.47 2.22 -16.41
N SER A 18 -24.66 3.46 -16.89
CA SER A 18 -24.03 3.95 -18.13
C SER A 18 -22.54 4.27 -17.94
N TYR A 19 -22.10 4.56 -16.71
CA TYR A 19 -20.70 4.84 -16.36
C TYR A 19 -19.94 3.59 -15.98
N TYR A 20 -20.51 2.71 -15.15
CA TYR A 20 -19.87 1.44 -14.83
C TYR A 20 -20.88 0.33 -14.51
N SER A 21 -20.46 -0.91 -14.71
CA SER A 21 -21.24 -2.11 -14.42
C SER A 21 -20.72 -2.83 -13.20
N THR A 22 -21.63 -3.26 -12.31
CA THR A 22 -21.35 -4.09 -11.15
C THR A 22 -21.80 -5.52 -11.40
N TYR A 23 -21.15 -6.50 -10.76
CA TYR A 23 -21.41 -7.91 -10.97
C TYR A 23 -21.71 -8.64 -9.64
N ARG A 24 -22.80 -8.25 -8.99
CA ARG A 24 -23.21 -8.82 -7.68
C ARG A 24 -23.56 -10.31 -7.73
N ASP A 25 -23.86 -10.85 -8.89
CA ASP A 25 -24.20 -12.25 -9.14
C ASP A 25 -23.01 -13.09 -9.63
N ARG A 26 -21.81 -12.51 -9.65
CA ARG A 26 -20.61 -13.16 -10.17
C ARG A 26 -19.49 -13.23 -9.12
N VAL A 27 -18.67 -14.28 -9.23
CA VAL A 27 -17.36 -14.33 -8.59
C VAL A 27 -16.31 -13.91 -9.62
N THR A 28 -15.42 -13.03 -9.23
CA THR A 28 -14.25 -12.68 -10.05
C THR A 28 -13.05 -13.48 -9.56
N ALA A 29 -12.65 -14.50 -10.32
CA ALA A 29 -11.41 -15.23 -10.09
C ALA A 29 -10.25 -14.55 -10.82
N ARG A 30 -9.05 -14.60 -10.26
CA ARG A 30 -7.86 -13.98 -10.84
C ARG A 30 -6.63 -14.84 -10.70
N ALA A 31 -5.72 -14.73 -11.68
CA ALA A 31 -4.34 -15.15 -11.59
C ALA A 31 -3.47 -13.90 -11.70
N TYR A 32 -2.38 -13.83 -10.94
CA TYR A 32 -1.54 -12.65 -10.96
C TYR A 32 -0.06 -12.97 -10.75
N LEU A 33 0.78 -12.08 -11.30
CA LEU A 33 2.18 -11.92 -10.97
C LEU A 33 2.31 -10.66 -10.14
N SER A 34 3.07 -10.69 -9.05
CA SER A 34 3.32 -9.48 -8.27
C SER A 34 4.73 -9.44 -7.71
N ARG A 35 5.28 -8.24 -7.61
CA ARG A 35 6.51 -7.98 -6.89
C ARG A 35 6.28 -6.86 -5.90
N LYS A 36 6.45 -7.17 -4.62
CA LYS A 36 6.39 -6.21 -3.55
C LYS A 36 7.74 -5.51 -3.39
N TYR A 37 7.76 -4.33 -2.84
CA TYR A 37 8.99 -3.63 -2.51
C TYR A 37 8.81 -2.84 -1.22
N THR A 38 9.90 -2.75 -0.46
CA THR A 38 10.02 -1.85 0.69
C THR A 38 11.39 -1.22 0.66
N VAL A 39 11.41 0.11 0.70
CA VAL A 39 12.60 0.94 0.63
C VAL A 39 12.62 1.86 1.83
N LEU A 40 13.69 1.78 2.63
CA LEU A 40 13.96 2.73 3.70
C LEU A 40 14.92 3.79 3.16
N ARG A 41 14.49 5.04 3.10
CA ARG A 41 15.28 6.17 2.65
C ARG A 41 15.89 6.87 3.84
N PHE A 42 17.18 7.10 3.77
CA PHE A 42 17.92 7.87 4.76
C PHE A 42 18.41 9.16 4.12
N ASP A 43 17.86 10.28 4.58
CA ASP A 43 18.17 11.62 4.10
C ASP A 43 18.80 12.41 5.26
N PRO A 44 20.14 12.43 5.34
CA PRO A 44 20.85 13.09 6.43
C PRO A 44 20.79 14.62 6.30
N PRO A 45 21.02 15.34 7.40
CA PRO A 45 21.17 16.78 7.36
C PRO A 45 22.45 17.21 6.62
N GLY A 46 22.42 18.36 5.96
CA GLY A 46 23.60 18.94 5.28
C GLY A 46 23.91 18.31 3.92
N SER A 47 25.19 18.24 3.58
CA SER A 47 25.70 17.84 2.26
C SER A 47 26.00 16.33 2.14
N PHE A 48 25.64 15.54 3.12
CA PHE A 48 25.94 14.11 3.13
C PHE A 48 25.15 13.34 2.08
N PRO A 49 25.72 12.28 1.47
CA PRO A 49 25.03 11.53 0.44
C PRO A 49 23.85 10.75 1.00
N LYS A 50 22.71 10.86 0.30
CA LYS A 50 21.51 10.07 0.56
C LYS A 50 21.71 8.64 0.14
N PHE A 51 21.14 7.71 0.89
CA PHE A 51 21.16 6.30 0.53
C PHE A 51 19.83 5.62 0.88
N ASN A 52 19.62 4.45 0.31
CA ASN A 52 18.41 3.68 0.54
C ASN A 52 18.77 2.25 0.94
N TYR A 53 18.06 1.71 1.90
CA TYR A 53 17.99 0.28 2.12
C TYR A 53 16.84 -0.30 1.31
N GLN A 54 17.10 -1.36 0.58
CA GLN A 54 16.11 -2.07 -0.22
C GLN A 54 15.96 -3.51 0.26
N ALA A 55 14.72 -3.97 0.35
CA ALA A 55 14.41 -5.36 0.59
C ALA A 55 14.59 -6.16 -0.71
N ASN A 56 15.25 -7.32 -0.61
CA ASN A 56 15.41 -8.25 -1.73
C ASN A 56 14.19 -9.17 -1.85
N THR A 57 13.10 -8.65 -2.39
CA THR A 57 11.81 -9.36 -2.48
C THR A 57 11.72 -10.25 -3.72
N THR A 58 10.96 -11.35 -3.62
CA THR A 58 10.74 -12.29 -4.71
C THR A 58 9.63 -11.84 -5.67
N LEU A 59 9.63 -12.40 -6.88
CA LEU A 59 8.46 -12.40 -7.74
C LEU A 59 7.46 -13.41 -7.17
N ASN A 60 6.19 -13.00 -7.00
CA ASN A 60 5.13 -13.86 -6.51
C ASN A 60 4.18 -14.24 -7.65
N VAL A 61 3.80 -15.50 -7.70
CA VAL A 61 2.72 -16.01 -8.53
C VAL A 61 1.54 -16.32 -7.63
N GLY A 62 0.35 -15.87 -7.97
CA GLY A 62 -0.80 -16.05 -7.11
C GLY A 62 -2.12 -16.19 -7.83
N ILE A 63 -3.09 -16.64 -7.06
CA ILE A 63 -4.50 -16.72 -7.45
C ILE A 63 -5.35 -15.97 -6.42
N GLY A 64 -6.51 -15.54 -6.83
CA GLY A 64 -7.44 -14.89 -5.92
C GLY A 64 -8.87 -14.93 -6.41
N ALA A 65 -9.77 -14.56 -5.53
CA ALA A 65 -11.17 -14.43 -5.85
C ALA A 65 -11.79 -13.24 -5.11
N THR A 66 -12.73 -12.58 -5.76
CA THR A 66 -13.58 -11.54 -5.17
C THR A 66 -15.03 -11.94 -5.30
N TYR A 67 -15.76 -11.85 -4.20
CA TYR A 67 -17.20 -11.94 -4.16
C TYR A 67 -17.76 -10.78 -3.32
N HIS A 68 -18.62 -9.97 -3.90
CA HIS A 68 -19.05 -8.69 -3.31
C HIS A 68 -17.86 -7.79 -2.93
N ALA A 69 -17.75 -7.39 -1.67
CA ALA A 69 -16.68 -6.56 -1.14
C ALA A 69 -15.47 -7.38 -0.62
N VAL A 70 -15.57 -8.71 -0.55
CA VAL A 70 -14.54 -9.56 0.03
C VAL A 70 -13.61 -10.08 -1.05
N THR A 71 -12.33 -9.80 -0.91
CA THR A 71 -11.26 -10.30 -1.79
C THR A 71 -10.27 -11.14 -0.99
N VAL A 72 -9.97 -12.33 -1.50
CA VAL A 72 -8.94 -13.21 -0.97
C VAL A 72 -7.92 -13.47 -2.07
N ASN A 73 -6.64 -13.25 -1.77
CA ASN A 73 -5.52 -13.53 -2.67
C ASN A 73 -4.50 -14.41 -1.94
N ILE A 74 -3.99 -15.44 -2.62
CA ILE A 74 -2.94 -16.32 -2.14
C ILE A 74 -1.85 -16.34 -3.19
N GLY A 75 -0.59 -16.13 -2.78
CA GLY A 75 0.57 -16.15 -3.67
C GLY A 75 1.76 -16.82 -3.03
N ILE A 76 2.61 -17.39 -3.86
CA ILE A 76 3.88 -18.01 -3.48
C ILE A 76 5.03 -17.28 -4.16
N GLY A 77 6.13 -17.10 -3.44
CA GLY A 77 7.36 -16.50 -3.97
C GLY A 77 8.12 -17.47 -4.88
N VAL A 78 8.60 -16.96 -6.02
CA VAL A 78 9.46 -17.69 -6.95
C VAL A 78 10.88 -17.14 -6.85
N ASN A 79 11.77 -17.86 -6.16
CA ASN A 79 13.12 -17.40 -5.82
C ASN A 79 14.09 -17.33 -7.02
N ARG A 80 13.75 -17.92 -8.18
CA ARG A 80 14.64 -18.06 -9.33
C ARG A 80 15.20 -16.73 -9.87
N PHE A 81 14.54 -15.62 -9.66
CA PHE A 81 14.90 -14.29 -10.16
C PHE A 81 15.52 -13.39 -9.10
N ASN A 82 15.89 -13.94 -7.93
CA ASN A 82 16.30 -13.18 -6.79
C ASN A 82 17.68 -13.62 -6.27
N PRO A 83 18.80 -13.03 -6.77
CA PRO A 83 20.15 -13.45 -6.39
C PRO A 83 20.45 -13.06 -4.93
N GLU A 84 20.18 -13.96 -3.98
CA GLU A 84 20.47 -13.77 -2.57
C GLU A 84 21.95 -13.60 -2.29
N GLU A 85 22.82 -14.23 -3.09
CA GLU A 85 24.28 -14.12 -2.98
C GLU A 85 24.77 -12.66 -3.13
N ILE A 86 24.18 -11.92 -4.07
CA ILE A 86 24.57 -10.54 -4.39
C ILE A 86 23.94 -9.55 -3.43
N ARG A 87 22.62 -9.69 -3.16
CA ARG A 87 21.81 -8.69 -2.42
C ARG A 87 21.49 -9.07 -0.99
N GLY A 88 21.89 -10.25 -0.57
CA GLY A 88 21.48 -10.80 0.72
C GLY A 88 20.06 -11.35 0.72
N LYS A 89 19.69 -11.99 1.81
CA LYS A 89 18.39 -12.60 2.03
C LYS A 89 17.48 -11.65 2.79
N THR A 90 16.29 -11.38 2.24
CA THR A 90 15.21 -10.74 2.98
C THR A 90 14.17 -11.78 3.42
N ARG A 91 13.85 -11.79 4.70
CA ARG A 91 12.70 -12.50 5.27
C ARG A 91 11.57 -11.51 5.46
N TYR A 92 10.36 -11.84 5.01
CA TYR A 92 9.25 -10.92 5.15
C TYR A 92 7.90 -11.62 5.30
N LEU A 93 7.02 -11.00 6.06
CA LEU A 93 5.59 -11.23 6.06
C LEU A 93 4.94 -9.92 5.64
N ASP A 94 4.20 -9.95 4.56
CA ASP A 94 3.56 -8.77 4.00
C ASP A 94 2.08 -9.07 3.77
N LEU A 95 1.27 -8.52 4.65
CA LEU A 95 -0.17 -8.68 4.69
C LEU A 95 -0.81 -7.37 4.19
N GLN A 96 -1.46 -7.44 3.05
CA GLN A 96 -2.20 -6.31 2.48
C GLN A 96 -3.67 -6.71 2.33
N GLY A 97 -4.53 -5.97 3.01
CA GLY A 97 -5.98 -6.09 2.92
C GLY A 97 -6.56 -4.90 2.18
N HIS A 98 -7.44 -5.16 1.20
CA HIS A 98 -8.15 -4.11 0.48
C HIS A 98 -9.64 -4.36 0.62
N PHE A 99 -10.32 -3.45 1.29
CA PHE A 99 -11.75 -3.45 1.42
C PHE A 99 -12.31 -2.25 0.69
N TYR A 100 -12.80 -2.48 -0.51
CA TYR A 100 -13.41 -1.42 -1.31
C TYR A 100 -14.91 -1.67 -1.40
N ALA A 101 -15.66 -0.84 -0.70
CA ALA A 101 -17.10 -0.71 -0.86
C ALA A 101 -17.40 0.29 -1.99
N ARG A 102 -18.65 0.63 -2.19
CA ARG A 102 -19.04 1.53 -3.25
C ARG A 102 -18.42 2.93 -3.10
N ASP A 103 -18.55 3.53 -1.92
CA ASP A 103 -18.05 4.88 -1.60
C ASP A 103 -16.86 4.88 -0.64
N TRP A 104 -16.56 3.74 0.03
CA TRP A 104 -15.44 3.61 0.96
C TRP A 104 -14.34 2.74 0.41
N ASN A 105 -13.12 3.23 0.52
CA ASN A 105 -11.88 2.55 0.16
C ASN A 105 -11.02 2.44 1.40
N VAL A 106 -10.75 1.22 1.84
CA VAL A 106 -9.94 0.94 3.02
C VAL A 106 -8.80 0.02 2.64
N ASP A 107 -7.58 0.46 2.93
CA ASP A 107 -6.35 -0.29 2.75
C ASP A 107 -5.76 -0.62 4.12
N LEU A 108 -5.56 -1.90 4.37
CA LEU A 108 -4.91 -2.43 5.56
C LEU A 108 -3.51 -2.87 5.20
N LEU A 109 -2.54 -2.50 6.03
CA LEU A 109 -1.14 -2.80 5.84
C LEU A 109 -0.57 -3.47 7.10
N GLY A 110 0.13 -4.59 6.92
CA GLY A 110 0.90 -5.25 7.97
C GLY A 110 2.17 -5.83 7.34
N GLU A 111 3.29 -5.14 7.48
CA GLU A 111 4.56 -5.47 6.85
C GLU A 111 5.63 -5.68 7.91
N TYR A 112 6.29 -6.84 7.84
CA TYR A 112 7.38 -7.23 8.69
C TYR A 112 8.52 -7.71 7.79
N TYR A 113 9.58 -6.89 7.68
CA TYR A 113 10.72 -7.16 6.81
C TYR A 113 12.00 -7.21 7.61
N ARG A 114 12.85 -8.20 7.37
CA ARG A 114 14.19 -8.31 7.94
C ARG A 114 15.20 -8.72 6.89
N GLY A 115 16.32 -7.99 6.83
CA GLY A 115 17.38 -8.15 5.83
C GLY A 115 17.23 -7.18 4.67
N TYR A 116 18.18 -6.28 4.54
CA TYR A 116 18.22 -5.21 3.54
C TYR A 116 19.61 -5.12 2.93
N TYR A 117 19.71 -4.46 1.78
CA TYR A 117 20.96 -4.06 1.17
C TYR A 117 20.90 -2.57 0.79
N ILE A 118 22.08 -1.91 0.76
CA ILE A 118 22.17 -0.48 0.43
C ILE A 118 22.26 -0.27 -1.07
N THR A 119 21.58 0.78 -1.55
CA THR A 119 21.70 1.34 -2.88
C THR A 119 22.09 2.82 -2.83
N PRO A 120 22.87 3.33 -3.82
CA PRO A 120 23.33 2.68 -5.05
C PRO A 120 24.41 1.62 -4.84
N LYS A 121 24.66 0.80 -5.86
CA LYS A 121 25.73 -0.22 -5.90
C LYS A 121 27.08 0.40 -5.52
N GLY A 122 27.87 -0.31 -4.71
CA GLY A 122 29.17 0.14 -4.21
C GLY A 122 29.12 1.07 -3.00
N PHE A 123 27.95 1.64 -2.67
CA PHE A 123 27.82 2.54 -1.53
C PHE A 123 27.99 1.80 -0.20
N ALA A 124 29.00 2.21 0.59
CA ALA A 124 29.41 1.56 1.85
C ALA A 124 29.75 0.05 1.73
N ALA A 125 29.82 -0.52 0.53
CA ALA A 125 30.08 -1.93 0.31
C ALA A 125 31.49 -2.34 0.80
N PRO A 126 31.66 -3.57 1.34
CA PRO A 126 32.97 -4.13 1.61
C PRO A 126 33.77 -4.30 0.30
N PRO A 127 35.13 -4.34 0.37
CA PRO A 127 35.94 -4.63 -0.80
C PRO A 127 35.54 -5.96 -1.46
N GLY A 128 35.30 -5.93 -2.78
CA GLY A 128 34.91 -7.11 -3.56
C GLY A 128 33.41 -7.43 -3.54
N GLU A 129 32.58 -6.68 -2.78
CA GLU A 129 31.14 -6.83 -2.79
C GLU A 129 30.42 -5.70 -3.54
N ASP A 130 29.30 -6.06 -4.17
CA ASP A 130 28.45 -5.12 -4.89
C ASP A 130 27.61 -4.23 -3.97
N TYR A 131 27.21 -4.77 -2.82
CA TYR A 131 26.29 -4.10 -1.89
C TYR A 131 26.70 -4.31 -0.43
N TYR A 132 26.43 -3.29 0.37
CA TYR A 132 26.45 -3.43 1.82
C TYR A 132 25.16 -4.11 2.29
N LYS A 133 25.27 -5.27 2.94
CA LYS A 133 24.15 -6.10 3.39
C LYS A 133 23.91 -5.92 4.89
N ARG A 134 22.66 -5.75 5.29
CA ARG A 134 22.20 -5.63 6.69
C ARG A 134 21.15 -6.71 6.97
N ASN A 135 21.61 -7.88 7.37
CA ASN A 135 20.72 -9.01 7.68
C ASN A 135 19.94 -8.80 8.98
N ASP A 136 20.40 -7.90 9.84
CA ASP A 136 19.85 -7.52 11.14
C ASP A 136 18.76 -6.44 11.02
N LEU A 137 18.88 -5.55 10.03
CA LEU A 137 17.96 -4.42 9.86
C LEU A 137 16.55 -4.91 9.60
N ALA A 138 15.60 -4.42 10.40
CA ALA A 138 14.20 -4.78 10.32
C ALA A 138 13.29 -3.55 10.23
N LEU A 139 12.16 -3.74 9.56
CA LEU A 139 11.02 -2.84 9.52
C LEU A 139 9.78 -3.60 9.95
N ASP A 140 9.08 -3.06 10.94
CA ASP A 140 7.72 -3.43 11.31
C ASP A 140 6.81 -2.25 11.00
N LEU A 141 5.80 -2.44 10.16
CA LEU A 141 4.87 -1.41 9.74
C LEU A 141 3.45 -1.95 9.73
N THR A 142 2.57 -1.29 10.44
CA THR A 142 1.15 -1.64 10.50
C THR A 142 0.31 -0.38 10.38
N GLY A 143 -0.79 -0.46 9.66
CA GLY A 143 -1.66 0.68 9.54
C GLY A 143 -2.90 0.48 8.69
N ILE A 144 -3.66 1.55 8.62
CA ILE A 144 -4.90 1.65 7.88
C ILE A 144 -4.97 3.01 7.20
N ALA A 145 -5.33 3.00 5.92
CA ALA A 145 -5.75 4.18 5.19
C ALA A 145 -7.21 4.00 4.75
N PHE A 146 -8.02 5.03 4.90
CA PHE A 146 -9.44 4.97 4.57
C PHE A 146 -9.89 6.26 3.90
N TYR A 147 -10.61 6.12 2.80
CA TYR A 147 -11.09 7.26 2.01
C TYR A 147 -12.50 7.03 1.53
N ARG A 148 -13.29 8.10 1.54
CA ARG A 148 -14.60 8.15 0.91
C ARG A 148 -14.49 8.77 -0.46
N SER A 149 -15.05 8.10 -1.47
CA SER A 149 -15.21 8.64 -2.83
C SER A 149 -16.48 9.48 -2.89
N LEU A 150 -16.37 10.76 -3.25
CA LEU A 150 -17.52 11.67 -3.27
C LEU A 150 -18.38 11.54 -4.55
N ASN A 151 -17.85 10.89 -5.59
CA ASN A 151 -18.55 10.64 -6.87
C ASN A 151 -18.71 9.14 -7.16
N ASP A 152 -19.15 8.38 -6.16
CA ASP A 152 -19.38 6.94 -6.24
C ASP A 152 -20.46 6.53 -7.28
N ARG A 153 -21.26 7.47 -7.75
CA ARG A 153 -22.27 7.21 -8.79
C ARG A 153 -21.67 6.97 -10.17
N HIS A 154 -20.54 7.61 -10.48
CA HIS A 154 -19.91 7.56 -11.81
C HIS A 154 -18.52 6.92 -11.76
N PHE A 155 -17.81 6.97 -10.65
CA PHE A 155 -16.46 6.48 -10.51
C PHE A 155 -16.41 5.22 -9.63
N SER A 156 -15.80 4.14 -10.17
CA SER A 156 -15.58 2.89 -9.45
C SER A 156 -14.10 2.63 -9.21
N TYR A 157 -13.69 2.67 -7.96
CA TYR A 157 -12.36 2.23 -7.54
C TYR A 157 -12.15 0.73 -7.74
N GLN A 158 -13.21 -0.07 -7.54
CA GLN A 158 -13.20 -1.52 -7.69
C GLN A 158 -12.96 -1.96 -9.13
N ALA A 159 -13.42 -1.17 -10.11
CA ALA A 159 -13.20 -1.49 -11.51
C ALA A 159 -11.71 -1.48 -11.89
N GLY A 160 -10.98 -0.50 -11.40
CA GLY A 160 -9.55 -0.33 -11.68
C GLY A 160 -8.64 -1.22 -10.85
N LEU A 161 -8.90 -1.36 -9.56
CA LEU A 161 -7.99 -2.02 -8.61
C LEU A 161 -8.33 -3.49 -8.31
N LEU A 162 -9.64 -3.84 -8.30
CA LEU A 162 -10.08 -5.21 -8.01
C LEU A 162 -10.59 -5.98 -9.23
N GLN A 163 -10.81 -5.34 -10.36
CA GLN A 163 -11.32 -5.91 -11.61
C GLN A 163 -12.68 -6.64 -11.49
N ASN A 164 -13.40 -6.43 -10.38
CA ASN A 164 -14.71 -7.04 -10.14
C ASN A 164 -15.87 -6.17 -10.65
N GLU A 165 -15.58 -4.98 -11.16
CA GLU A 165 -16.50 -4.08 -11.86
C GLU A 165 -15.92 -3.64 -13.21
N TRP A 166 -16.69 -2.96 -14.04
CA TRP A 166 -16.27 -2.49 -15.34
C TRP A 166 -16.66 -1.02 -15.55
N GLN A 167 -15.64 -0.13 -15.48
CA GLN A 167 -15.79 1.28 -15.84
C GLN A 167 -15.87 1.41 -17.35
N LYS A 168 -16.98 1.97 -17.87
CA LYS A 168 -17.27 2.10 -19.31
C LYS A 168 -17.07 3.52 -19.83
N LYS A 169 -17.21 4.53 -18.98
CA LYS A 169 -16.96 5.94 -19.29
C LYS A 169 -15.96 6.53 -18.32
N SER A 170 -15.19 7.48 -18.82
CA SER A 170 -14.24 8.23 -17.99
C SER A 170 -14.96 8.95 -16.86
N ALA A 171 -14.42 8.82 -15.65
CA ALA A 171 -14.94 9.49 -14.48
C ALA A 171 -13.84 9.63 -13.41
N GLY A 172 -14.03 10.54 -12.49
CA GLY A 172 -13.15 10.73 -11.34
C GLY A 172 -13.93 11.08 -10.09
N SER A 173 -13.24 11.05 -8.97
CA SER A 173 -13.80 11.37 -7.66
C SER A 173 -12.78 12.07 -6.78
N ILE A 174 -13.21 13.04 -6.00
CA ILE A 174 -12.48 13.51 -4.85
C ILE A 174 -12.54 12.41 -3.79
N LEU A 175 -11.42 12.22 -3.11
CA LEU A 175 -11.22 11.27 -2.02
C LEU A 175 -10.97 12.06 -0.74
N VAL A 176 -11.75 11.79 0.31
CA VAL A 176 -11.60 12.44 1.62
C VAL A 176 -11.53 11.37 2.68
N GLY A 177 -10.52 11.45 3.55
CA GLY A 177 -10.34 10.43 4.56
C GLY A 177 -9.13 10.68 5.43
N GLY A 178 -8.33 9.66 5.66
CA GLY A 178 -7.13 9.75 6.47
C GLY A 178 -6.41 8.42 6.62
N GLU A 179 -5.41 8.44 7.49
CA GLU A 179 -4.56 7.30 7.75
C GLU A 179 -4.15 7.21 9.22
N ILE A 180 -3.82 6.02 9.64
CA ILE A 180 -3.22 5.72 10.94
C ILE A 180 -2.14 4.68 10.70
N TYR A 181 -0.89 4.97 11.10
CA TYR A 181 0.23 4.03 10.98
C TYR A 181 1.03 3.96 12.29
N TYR A 182 1.55 2.78 12.54
CA TYR A 182 2.61 2.52 13.51
C TYR A 182 3.76 1.83 12.80
N GLY A 183 4.98 2.30 13.01
CA GLY A 183 6.17 1.72 12.43
C GLY A 183 7.36 1.69 13.36
N ALA A 184 8.24 0.70 13.15
CA ALA A 184 9.51 0.58 13.81
C ALA A 184 10.59 0.17 12.82
N ILE A 185 11.72 0.90 12.83
CA ILE A 185 12.95 0.53 12.14
C ILE A 185 13.98 0.23 13.21
N HIS A 186 14.59 -0.95 13.19
CA HIS A 186 15.59 -1.33 14.18
C HIS A 186 16.67 -2.26 13.62
N GLY A 187 17.85 -2.21 14.21
CA GLY A 187 18.97 -3.07 13.89
C GLY A 187 19.76 -3.44 15.13
N ASP A 188 20.65 -4.44 15.00
CA ASP A 188 21.57 -4.86 16.06
C ASP A 188 22.75 -3.87 16.20
N SER A 189 22.89 -2.95 15.23
CA SER A 189 23.86 -1.86 15.21
C SER A 189 23.22 -0.60 14.66
N ALA A 190 23.98 0.51 14.61
CA ALA A 190 23.51 1.79 14.08
C ALA A 190 22.82 1.63 12.73
N LEU A 191 21.71 2.36 12.53
CA LEU A 191 20.95 2.38 11.28
C LEU A 191 21.80 2.91 10.11
N VAL A 192 22.77 3.77 10.40
CA VAL A 192 23.74 4.28 9.43
C VAL A 192 25.03 3.44 9.51
N PRO A 193 25.57 2.96 8.36
CA PRO A 193 26.79 2.15 8.35
C PRO A 193 28.01 2.87 8.91
N SER A 194 28.84 2.14 9.67
CA SER A 194 30.04 2.67 10.31
C SER A 194 31.14 3.18 9.35
N LYS A 195 31.07 2.79 8.08
CA LYS A 195 31.99 3.28 7.03
C LYS A 195 31.65 4.69 6.50
N LEU A 196 30.46 5.17 6.83
CA LEU A 196 30.09 6.54 6.54
C LEU A 196 30.66 7.42 7.65
N ASP A 197 31.08 8.63 7.28
CA ASP A 197 31.85 9.60 8.08
C ASP A 197 31.52 9.62 9.58
N SER A 198 32.53 9.92 10.40
CA SER A 198 32.44 9.98 11.87
C SER A 198 31.32 10.90 12.38
N ASP A 199 30.94 11.92 11.63
CA ASP A 199 29.86 12.84 11.98
C ASP A 199 28.47 12.20 11.88
N TYR A 200 28.30 11.20 11.03
CA TYR A 200 27.09 10.37 10.99
C TYR A 200 26.94 9.48 12.22
N GLN A 201 28.07 9.10 12.82
CA GLN A 201 28.08 8.13 13.92
C GLN A 201 27.92 8.79 15.28
N LYS A 202 28.03 10.11 15.40
CA LYS A 202 28.00 10.81 16.69
C LYS A 202 26.80 10.44 17.56
N GLN A 203 25.75 9.91 16.95
CA GLN A 203 24.51 9.61 17.65
C GLN A 203 24.15 8.12 17.69
N ASN A 204 24.79 7.29 16.83
CA ASN A 204 24.62 5.84 16.79
C ASN A 204 23.16 5.39 17.01
N ILE A 205 22.23 5.97 16.23
CA ILE A 205 20.82 5.60 16.31
C ILE A 205 20.65 4.18 15.79
N ASP A 206 20.13 3.29 16.61
CA ASP A 206 19.88 1.89 16.27
C ASP A 206 18.39 1.53 16.20
N ARG A 207 17.51 2.45 16.61
CA ARG A 207 16.08 2.22 16.61
C ARG A 207 15.30 3.52 16.41
N LEU A 208 14.29 3.44 15.56
CA LEU A 208 13.27 4.47 15.38
C LEU A 208 11.89 3.81 15.52
N HIS A 209 11.04 4.37 16.37
CA HIS A 209 9.61 4.07 16.42
C HIS A 209 8.82 5.30 16.02
N PHE A 210 7.68 5.12 15.38
CA PHE A 210 6.74 6.22 15.15
C PHE A 210 5.30 5.74 15.18
N PHE A 211 4.44 6.64 15.60
CA PHE A 211 2.99 6.54 15.48
C PHE A 211 2.49 7.79 14.78
N GLU A 212 1.58 7.64 13.85
CA GLU A 212 1.01 8.76 13.14
C GLU A 212 -0.46 8.57 12.84
N ILE A 213 -1.16 9.71 12.80
CA ILE A 213 -2.54 9.82 12.38
C ILE A 213 -2.69 11.12 11.58
N GLY A 214 -3.43 11.10 10.49
CA GLY A 214 -3.62 12.31 9.69
C GLY A 214 -4.85 12.28 8.82
N PRO A 215 -5.53 13.43 8.68
CA PRO A 215 -6.53 13.61 7.63
C PRO A 215 -5.86 13.63 6.26
N GLY A 216 -6.60 13.20 5.26
CA GLY A 216 -6.11 13.14 3.89
C GLY A 216 -7.16 13.53 2.88
N VAL A 217 -6.69 14.05 1.77
CA VAL A 217 -7.48 14.41 0.60
C VAL A 217 -6.74 13.98 -0.66
N GLY A 218 -7.51 13.62 -1.68
CA GLY A 218 -6.94 13.23 -2.95
C GLY A 218 -7.93 13.25 -4.09
N TYR A 219 -7.48 12.76 -5.22
CA TYR A 219 -8.29 12.62 -6.41
C TYR A 219 -7.95 11.32 -7.13
N GLY A 220 -8.98 10.60 -7.58
CA GLY A 220 -8.87 9.46 -8.45
C GLY A 220 -9.59 9.70 -9.75
N TYR A 221 -9.00 9.27 -10.87
CA TYR A 221 -9.59 9.38 -12.19
C TYR A 221 -9.32 8.14 -13.02
N THR A 222 -10.35 7.63 -13.69
CA THR A 222 -10.21 6.57 -14.69
C THR A 222 -10.54 7.14 -16.06
N LEU A 223 -9.52 7.22 -16.92
CA LEU A 223 -9.70 7.47 -18.35
C LEU A 223 -10.14 6.17 -19.01
N VAL A 224 -11.23 6.20 -19.78
CA VAL A 224 -11.72 5.05 -20.54
C VAL A 224 -11.74 5.39 -22.02
N ILE A 225 -11.18 4.49 -22.83
CA ILE A 225 -11.12 4.60 -24.28
C ILE A 225 -11.87 3.41 -24.89
N GLN A 226 -12.83 3.68 -25.77
CA GLN A 226 -13.66 2.68 -26.45
C GLN A 226 -14.31 1.67 -25.46
N GLU A 227 -14.77 2.17 -24.31
CA GLU A 227 -15.40 1.40 -23.21
C GLU A 227 -14.51 0.33 -22.57
N HIS A 228 -13.42 -0.10 -23.20
CA HIS A 228 -12.63 -1.27 -22.81
C HIS A 228 -11.25 -0.94 -22.24
N PHE A 229 -10.50 -0.06 -22.90
CA PHE A 229 -9.19 0.36 -22.41
C PHE A 229 -9.36 1.36 -21.28
N PHE A 230 -8.65 1.16 -20.19
CA PHE A 230 -8.66 2.09 -19.07
C PHE A 230 -7.27 2.43 -18.57
N VAL A 231 -7.13 3.66 -18.08
CA VAL A 231 -5.98 4.12 -17.29
C VAL A 231 -6.53 4.77 -16.02
N LEU A 232 -6.22 4.18 -14.88
CA LEU A 232 -6.55 4.72 -13.56
C LEU A 232 -5.32 5.43 -13.00
N GLY A 233 -5.51 6.65 -12.54
CA GLY A 233 -4.58 7.37 -11.68
C GLY A 233 -5.28 7.87 -10.43
N SER A 234 -4.68 7.65 -9.27
CA SER A 234 -5.17 8.18 -8.01
C SER A 234 -3.99 8.59 -7.13
N ALA A 235 -4.12 9.75 -6.50
CA ALA A 235 -3.16 10.23 -5.52
C ALA A 235 -3.90 10.83 -4.32
N THR A 236 -3.46 10.50 -3.12
CA THR A 236 -3.90 11.13 -1.87
C THR A 236 -2.70 11.68 -1.13
N VAL A 237 -2.88 12.82 -0.48
CA VAL A 237 -1.90 13.43 0.42
C VAL A 237 -2.53 13.51 1.81
N ASN A 238 -1.79 13.04 2.80
CA ASN A 238 -2.20 13.02 4.19
C ASN A 238 -1.29 13.92 5.00
N LEU A 239 -1.84 14.78 5.84
CA LEU A 239 -1.09 15.57 6.78
C LEU A 239 -0.96 14.79 8.09
N ALA A 240 0.12 14.02 8.22
CA ALA A 240 0.35 13.17 9.38
C ALA A 240 0.84 13.97 10.58
N PHE A 241 0.10 13.86 11.67
CA PHE A 241 0.55 14.23 13.03
C PHE A 241 1.31 13.04 13.56
N ARG A 242 2.61 13.20 13.79
CA ARG A 242 3.50 12.10 14.15
C ARG A 242 4.15 12.32 15.50
N TYR A 243 4.17 11.26 16.29
CA TYR A 243 5.08 11.05 17.40
C TYR A 243 6.15 10.05 16.98
N SER A 244 7.41 10.43 17.06
CA SER A 244 8.55 9.56 16.80
C SER A 244 9.51 9.52 17.99
N ARG A 245 10.23 8.39 18.11
CA ARG A 245 11.17 8.11 19.21
C ARG A 245 12.40 7.43 18.63
N GLU A 246 13.56 8.08 18.77
CA GLU A 246 14.86 7.50 18.43
C GLU A 246 15.57 6.96 19.67
N ARG A 247 16.30 5.85 19.51
CA ARG A 247 17.18 5.30 20.55
C ARG A 247 18.64 5.47 20.14
N SER A 248 19.45 6.06 21.00
CA SER A 248 20.91 6.05 20.86
C SER A 248 21.48 4.71 21.33
N GLY A 249 22.18 4.00 20.46
CA GLY A 249 22.87 2.75 20.79
C GLY A 249 24.03 2.93 21.76
N PHE A 250 24.64 4.13 21.85
CA PHE A 250 25.70 4.43 22.81
C PHE A 250 25.19 4.58 24.24
N THR A 251 24.11 5.30 24.42
CA THR A 251 23.60 5.67 25.74
C THR A 251 22.40 4.86 26.18
N GLY A 252 21.73 4.16 25.24
CA GLY A 252 20.44 3.50 25.43
C GLY A 252 19.28 4.47 25.68
N LYS A 253 19.53 5.78 25.65
CA LYS A 253 18.49 6.81 25.86
C LYS A 253 17.60 6.96 24.65
N TYR A 254 16.35 7.29 24.92
CA TYR A 254 15.34 7.61 23.92
C TYR A 254 15.12 9.11 23.87
N GLU A 255 14.93 9.64 22.67
CA GLU A 255 14.53 11.03 22.41
C GLU A 255 13.27 11.07 21.58
N ASP A 256 12.34 11.90 22.00
CA ASP A 256 10.99 11.97 21.50
C ASP A 256 10.80 13.22 20.63
N ARG A 257 10.02 13.08 19.56
CA ARG A 257 9.71 14.20 18.66
C ARG A 257 8.24 14.16 18.25
N PHE A 258 7.63 15.34 18.21
CA PHE A 258 6.35 15.57 17.56
C PHE A 258 6.56 16.41 16.31
N ASP A 259 6.04 15.98 15.19
CA ASP A 259 6.10 16.74 13.95
C ASP A 259 4.86 16.55 13.06
N PHE A 260 4.83 17.34 11.99
CA PHE A 260 3.85 17.21 10.92
C PHE A 260 4.60 16.91 9.64
N THR A 261 4.19 15.88 8.93
CA THR A 261 4.85 15.50 7.69
C THR A 261 3.81 15.01 6.69
N PRO A 262 3.87 15.46 5.44
CA PRO A 262 2.98 14.93 4.42
C PRO A 262 3.42 13.49 4.04
N ASN A 263 2.43 12.61 3.97
CA ASN A 263 2.55 11.28 3.37
C ASN A 263 1.75 11.25 2.07
N ASP A 264 2.05 10.31 1.19
CA ASP A 264 1.31 10.13 -0.04
C ASP A 264 1.02 8.65 -0.33
N ILE A 265 -0.16 8.42 -0.92
CA ILE A 265 -0.54 7.12 -1.45
C ILE A 265 -0.89 7.31 -2.92
N ILE A 266 -0.26 6.52 -3.78
CA ILE A 266 -0.46 6.56 -5.23
C ILE A 266 -0.94 5.20 -5.71
N HIS A 267 -2.02 5.19 -6.50
CA HIS A 267 -2.49 4.03 -7.22
C HIS A 267 -2.48 4.34 -8.72
N LEU A 268 -1.77 3.55 -9.50
CA LEU A 268 -1.81 3.59 -10.95
C LEU A 268 -2.26 2.23 -11.48
N GLY A 269 -3.08 2.26 -12.51
CA GLY A 269 -3.56 1.06 -13.15
C GLY A 269 -3.83 1.29 -14.62
N MET A 270 -3.60 0.27 -15.44
CA MET A 270 -4.02 0.28 -16.82
C MET A 270 -4.44 -1.12 -17.25
N GLY A 271 -5.31 -1.20 -18.23
CA GLY A 271 -5.72 -2.49 -18.72
C GLY A 271 -6.82 -2.46 -19.77
N TYR A 272 -7.28 -3.65 -20.08
CA TYR A 272 -8.41 -3.92 -20.96
C TYR A 272 -9.48 -4.67 -20.18
N ASN A 273 -10.68 -4.12 -20.10
CA ASN A 273 -11.78 -4.66 -19.30
C ASN A 273 -13.01 -4.93 -20.19
N THR A 274 -13.68 -6.04 -19.92
CA THR A 274 -14.90 -6.46 -20.63
C THR A 274 -15.95 -6.94 -19.63
N ASP A 275 -17.14 -7.32 -20.10
CA ASP A 275 -18.14 -7.98 -19.23
C ASP A 275 -17.64 -9.27 -18.58
N LYS A 276 -16.76 -10.02 -19.24
CA LYS A 276 -16.37 -11.38 -18.83
C LYS A 276 -14.98 -11.48 -18.22
N TRP A 277 -14.05 -10.63 -18.63
CA TRP A 277 -12.65 -10.71 -18.22
C TRP A 277 -11.96 -9.35 -18.23
N CYS A 278 -10.85 -9.26 -17.50
CA CYS A 278 -10.00 -8.08 -17.45
C CYS A 278 -8.52 -8.51 -17.41
N LEU A 279 -7.69 -7.82 -18.19
CA LEU A 279 -6.23 -7.87 -18.09
C LEU A 279 -5.75 -6.51 -17.64
N SER A 280 -4.96 -6.44 -16.57
CA SER A 280 -4.50 -5.17 -16.02
C SER A 280 -3.11 -5.23 -15.41
N ALA A 281 -2.40 -4.11 -15.47
CA ALA A 281 -1.18 -3.85 -14.72
C ALA A 281 -1.46 -2.78 -13.68
N LEU A 282 -1.00 -2.99 -12.45
CA LEU A 282 -1.20 -2.08 -11.30
C LEU A 282 0.14 -1.75 -10.65
N TRP A 283 0.26 -0.53 -10.16
CA TRP A 283 1.26 -0.08 -9.21
C TRP A 283 0.61 0.66 -8.06
N ILE A 284 0.89 0.20 -6.85
CA ILE A 284 0.43 0.82 -5.60
C ILE A 284 1.67 1.22 -4.81
N SER A 285 1.69 2.42 -4.28
CA SER A 285 2.79 2.96 -3.48
C SER A 285 2.25 3.78 -2.32
N THR A 286 2.71 3.45 -1.11
CA THR A 286 2.52 4.25 0.11
C THR A 286 3.87 4.80 0.52
N ARG A 287 3.95 6.10 0.79
CA ARG A 287 5.16 6.77 1.26
C ARG A 287 4.88 7.49 2.56
N LEU A 288 5.61 7.07 3.58
CA LEU A 288 5.59 7.66 4.92
C LEU A 288 6.92 8.36 5.16
N ASN A 289 6.89 9.53 5.81
CA ASN A 289 8.09 10.30 6.08
C ASN A 289 8.16 10.59 7.58
N ALA A 290 9.25 10.26 8.22
CA ALA A 290 9.53 10.57 9.63
C ALA A 290 10.80 11.41 9.76
N LYS A 291 10.93 12.15 10.85
CA LYS A 291 12.13 12.94 11.15
C LYS A 291 12.60 12.61 12.55
N GLY A 292 13.90 12.36 12.69
CA GLY A 292 14.54 12.16 13.98
C GLY A 292 14.78 13.48 14.71
N GLU A 293 14.76 13.49 16.03
CA GLU A 293 15.08 14.64 16.84
C GLU A 293 16.61 14.78 16.98
N THR A 294 17.24 13.74 17.49
CA THR A 294 18.67 13.74 17.79
C THR A 294 19.51 13.70 16.52
N SER A 295 19.14 12.84 15.59
CA SER A 295 19.90 12.62 14.35
C SER A 295 19.70 13.76 13.35
N GLY A 296 18.57 14.43 13.39
CA GLY A 296 18.14 15.32 12.32
C GLY A 296 17.90 14.62 10.99
N TYR A 297 17.95 13.27 10.94
CA TYR A 297 17.64 12.48 9.75
C TYR A 297 16.18 12.62 9.35
N ARG A 298 15.94 12.59 8.04
CA ARG A 298 14.62 12.28 7.50
C ARG A 298 14.62 10.82 7.09
N TYR A 299 13.67 10.09 7.64
CA TYR A 299 13.42 8.69 7.33
C TYR A 299 12.23 8.62 6.41
N GLY A 300 12.42 8.06 5.21
CA GLY A 300 11.32 7.77 4.29
C GLY A 300 11.10 6.27 4.22
N ILE A 301 9.86 5.85 4.35
CA ILE A 301 9.46 4.46 4.09
C ILE A 301 8.61 4.49 2.84
N ALA A 302 9.06 3.82 1.78
CA ALA A 302 8.28 3.64 0.57
C ALA A 302 7.98 2.16 0.38
N THR A 303 6.72 1.80 0.47
CA THR A 303 6.27 0.41 0.30
C THR A 303 5.21 0.32 -0.78
N GLY A 304 5.10 -0.85 -1.40
CA GLY A 304 4.10 -1.06 -2.42
C GLY A 304 4.29 -2.33 -3.22
N ASN A 305 3.54 -2.42 -4.32
CA ASN A 305 3.63 -3.56 -5.20
C ASN A 305 3.37 -3.20 -6.66
N TYR A 306 4.01 -3.96 -7.54
CA TYR A 306 3.67 -4.07 -8.97
C TYR A 306 2.89 -5.35 -9.16
N ARG A 307 1.81 -5.30 -9.94
CA ARG A 307 0.97 -6.47 -10.16
C ARG A 307 0.48 -6.53 -11.60
N LEU A 308 0.63 -7.69 -12.23
CA LEU A 308 -0.01 -8.02 -13.51
C LEU A 308 -1.11 -9.03 -13.24
N ILE A 309 -2.34 -8.75 -13.66
CA ILE A 309 -3.52 -9.50 -13.26
C ILE A 309 -4.33 -9.89 -14.49
N PHE A 310 -4.68 -11.18 -14.58
CA PHE A 310 -5.76 -11.66 -15.43
C PHE A 310 -6.93 -12.07 -14.54
N ALA A 311 -8.08 -11.43 -14.72
CA ALA A 311 -9.30 -11.68 -13.95
C ALA A 311 -10.41 -12.17 -14.87
N LYS A 312 -11.21 -13.14 -14.41
CA LYS A 312 -12.37 -13.67 -15.12
C LYS A 312 -13.58 -13.73 -14.21
N ARG A 313 -14.74 -13.31 -14.71
CA ARG A 313 -16.01 -13.24 -14.01
C ARG A 313 -16.88 -14.45 -14.33
N PHE A 314 -17.26 -15.20 -13.29
CA PHE A 314 -18.08 -16.40 -13.41
C PHE A 314 -19.45 -16.16 -12.78
N LYS A 315 -20.52 -16.50 -13.51
CA LYS A 315 -21.87 -16.55 -12.92
C LYS A 315 -21.94 -17.63 -11.86
N ILE A 316 -22.56 -17.32 -10.73
CA ILE A 316 -22.71 -18.25 -9.62
C ILE A 316 -23.99 -19.04 -9.80
N ASN A 317 -23.92 -20.37 -9.66
CA ASN A 317 -25.10 -21.20 -9.61
C ASN A 317 -25.83 -21.08 -8.25
N ARG A 318 -27.09 -21.53 -8.17
CA ARG A 318 -27.90 -21.45 -6.94
C ARG A 318 -27.25 -22.14 -5.73
N LYS A 319 -26.49 -23.23 -5.93
CA LYS A 319 -25.84 -23.97 -4.85
C LYS A 319 -24.70 -23.16 -4.23
N VAL A 320 -23.82 -22.60 -5.07
CA VAL A 320 -22.70 -21.75 -4.63
C VAL A 320 -23.22 -20.47 -3.97
N ARG A 321 -24.30 -19.89 -4.49
CA ARG A 321 -24.93 -18.70 -3.89
C ARG A 321 -25.40 -18.95 -2.47
N LYS A 322 -25.98 -20.11 -2.16
CA LYS A 322 -26.40 -20.46 -0.79
C LYS A 322 -25.21 -20.58 0.18
N ILE A 323 -24.07 -21.10 -0.29
CA ILE A 323 -22.84 -21.23 0.53
C ILE A 323 -22.24 -19.83 0.81
N LEU A 324 -22.31 -18.92 -0.17
CA LEU A 324 -21.74 -17.57 -0.07
C LEU A 324 -22.69 -16.53 0.55
N GLN A 325 -23.96 -16.88 0.78
CA GLN A 325 -24.97 -16.00 1.41
C GLN A 325 -24.60 -15.40 2.79
N PRO A 326 -23.79 -16.05 3.65
CA PRO A 326 -23.35 -15.45 4.91
C PRO A 326 -22.35 -14.30 4.75
N ILE A 327 -21.78 -14.09 3.55
CA ILE A 327 -20.87 -12.97 3.32
C ILE A 327 -21.69 -11.68 3.25
N PRO A 328 -21.51 -10.75 4.21
CA PRO A 328 -22.34 -9.56 4.28
C PRO A 328 -22.23 -8.76 2.99
N THR A 329 -23.35 -8.50 2.37
CA THR A 329 -23.51 -7.43 1.39
C THR A 329 -23.39 -6.14 2.20
N ILE A 330 -22.21 -5.57 2.28
CA ILE A 330 -22.04 -4.22 2.83
C ILE A 330 -22.52 -3.26 1.75
N THR A 331 -23.83 -3.27 1.57
CA THR A 331 -24.54 -2.19 0.93
C THR A 331 -24.95 -1.25 2.05
N GLY A 332 -24.44 -0.03 2.06
CA GLY A 332 -25.04 1.01 2.84
C GLY A 332 -26.54 1.05 2.49
N GLN A 333 -27.36 0.46 3.34
CA GLN A 333 -28.78 0.73 3.41
C GLN A 333 -29.00 2.08 4.06
#